data_35ebb2bf6a1872aee1e08fb98196adfa
#
_entry.id   35ebb2bf6a1872aee1e08fb98196adfa
#
_cell.length_a   1.000
_cell.length_b   1.000
_cell.length_c   1.000
_cell.angle_alpha   90.00
_cell.angle_beta   90.00
_cell.angle_gamma   90.00
#
_symmetry.space_group_name_H-M   'P 1'
#
loop_
_entity.id
_entity.type
_entity.pdbx_description
1 polymer ?
#
loop_
_entity_poly.entity_id
_entity_poly.type
_entity_poly.pdbx_seq_one_letter_code
_entity_poly.pdbx_strand_id
1 'polypeptide(L)'
;ITHPEEIFKKYSDELSSSSNPPLSIMTDVQPNPDYKDILELQNKFASINKTVDYILAIGGGSVTDTAKAIAAFRDKQEYLTDFVRNKKNPKVENPIKIIAIPTTSGTSSELTCWATIWDKEKNNKLSLAHKTLYAEKAIIDPSIMIDKPLGLTISTGLDALSHSMESIWNVNANPVSAAHAIHASKLVLENLPLLAKDLKNIKLRSNIAQACVHAGLAFSNTKTAIAHNLSYPITLKYGIQHGIACSFTLPIVTRSMVGVDKTAEERLQLIFDDNLENSSLKLSEFMRSLEVPLNLNEIKVPVQEWNNIVDDAFLGERGKNFIGNKDAFISSAKLMGLF
;
A
#
# COMPACT_ATOMS: atom_id res chain seq x y z
N ILE A 1 -3.77 -18.69 -5.08
CA ILE A 1 -4.48 -17.51 -5.62
C ILE A 1 -3.45 -16.63 -6.30
N THR A 2 -3.71 -16.20 -7.52
CA THR A 2 -2.81 -15.36 -8.31
C THR A 2 -3.59 -14.47 -9.30
N HIS A 3 -2.87 -13.64 -10.08
CA HIS A 3 -3.40 -12.76 -11.12
C HIS A 3 -3.54 -13.54 -12.46
N PRO A 4 -4.47 -13.17 -13.36
CA PRO A 4 -4.69 -13.88 -14.64
C PRO A 4 -3.60 -13.64 -15.70
N GLU A 5 -2.67 -12.70 -15.50
CA GLU A 5 -1.60 -12.42 -16.47
C GLU A 5 -0.72 -13.64 -16.75
N GLU A 6 -0.28 -13.78 -18.00
CA GLU A 6 0.49 -14.94 -18.47
C GLU A 6 1.80 -15.15 -17.70
N ILE A 7 2.42 -14.06 -17.20
CA ILE A 7 3.62 -14.14 -16.37
C ILE A 7 3.42 -15.00 -15.10
N PHE A 8 2.20 -15.07 -14.57
CA PHE A 8 1.87 -15.89 -13.40
C PHE A 8 1.52 -17.32 -13.75
N LYS A 9 1.22 -17.61 -15.02
CA LYS A 9 0.89 -18.98 -15.49
C LYS A 9 2.05 -19.93 -15.25
N LYS A 10 3.29 -19.49 -15.48
CA LYS A 10 4.50 -20.26 -15.19
C LYS A 10 4.49 -20.83 -13.77
N TYR A 11 4.17 -20.02 -12.76
CA TYR A 11 4.16 -20.47 -11.36
C TYR A 11 3.02 -21.45 -11.08
N SER A 12 1.84 -21.24 -11.68
CA SER A 12 0.72 -22.17 -11.53
C SER A 12 0.99 -23.50 -12.21
N ASP A 13 1.67 -23.52 -13.36
CA ASP A 13 2.04 -24.73 -14.08
C ASP A 13 3.13 -25.52 -13.31
N GLU A 14 4.15 -24.84 -12.79
CA GLU A 14 5.18 -25.44 -11.95
C GLU A 14 4.59 -26.06 -10.68
N LEU A 15 3.68 -25.36 -9.99
CA LEU A 15 3.00 -25.89 -8.82
C LEU A 15 2.11 -27.08 -9.14
N SER A 16 1.39 -27.06 -10.27
CA SER A 16 0.53 -28.15 -10.71
C SER A 16 1.33 -29.41 -11.04
N SER A 17 2.57 -29.24 -11.48
CA SER A 17 3.48 -30.32 -11.83
C SER A 17 4.30 -30.85 -10.65
N SER A 18 4.15 -30.23 -9.48
CA SER A 18 4.92 -30.60 -8.28
C SER A 18 4.45 -31.95 -7.69
N SER A 19 5.27 -32.53 -6.83
CA SER A 19 4.92 -33.78 -6.11
C SER A 19 3.73 -33.62 -5.14
N ASN A 20 3.40 -32.39 -4.79
CA ASN A 20 2.26 -32.04 -3.94
C ASN A 20 1.48 -30.88 -4.60
N PRO A 21 0.69 -31.13 -5.64
CA PRO A 21 -0.01 -30.11 -6.37
C PRO A 21 -1.10 -29.42 -5.52
N PRO A 22 -1.43 -28.14 -5.80
CA PRO A 22 -2.49 -27.45 -5.10
C PRO A 22 -3.85 -28.12 -5.38
N LEU A 23 -4.76 -28.06 -4.40
CA LEU A 23 -6.12 -28.58 -4.54
C LEU A 23 -6.94 -27.80 -5.59
N SER A 24 -6.65 -26.52 -5.73
CA SER A 24 -7.27 -25.62 -6.70
C SER A 24 -6.37 -24.43 -6.98
N ILE A 25 -6.43 -23.91 -8.20
CA ILE A 25 -5.75 -22.67 -8.60
C ILE A 25 -6.81 -21.66 -9.02
N MET A 26 -6.75 -20.46 -8.41
CA MET A 26 -7.66 -19.35 -8.70
C MET A 26 -6.83 -18.21 -9.29
N THR A 27 -7.09 -17.84 -10.53
CA THR A 27 -6.31 -16.85 -11.30
C THR A 27 -7.07 -15.58 -11.61
N ASP A 28 -8.31 -15.45 -11.17
CA ASP A 28 -9.21 -14.39 -11.63
C ASP A 28 -9.16 -13.11 -10.75
N VAL A 29 -8.07 -12.93 -10.00
CA VAL A 29 -7.93 -11.73 -9.16
C VAL A 29 -7.65 -10.51 -10.03
N GLN A 30 -8.51 -9.52 -9.95
CA GLN A 30 -8.35 -8.25 -10.63
C GLN A 30 -7.68 -7.19 -9.73
N PRO A 31 -7.02 -6.18 -10.31
CA PRO A 31 -6.55 -5.01 -9.55
C PRO A 31 -7.70 -4.34 -8.79
N ASN A 32 -7.44 -3.95 -7.52
CA ASN A 32 -8.46 -3.39 -6.64
C ASN A 32 -9.67 -4.34 -6.51
N PRO A 33 -9.52 -5.45 -5.77
CA PRO A 33 -10.47 -6.55 -5.75
C PRO A 33 -11.87 -6.05 -5.33
N ASP A 34 -12.82 -6.23 -6.24
CA ASP A 34 -14.22 -5.88 -6.00
C ASP A 34 -14.91 -6.93 -5.14
N TYR A 35 -15.87 -6.50 -4.36
CA TYR A 35 -16.72 -7.38 -3.56
C TYR A 35 -17.34 -8.51 -4.39
N LYS A 36 -17.80 -8.22 -5.61
CA LYS A 36 -18.44 -9.22 -6.49
C LYS A 36 -17.42 -10.27 -6.96
N ASP A 37 -16.21 -9.83 -7.32
CA ASP A 37 -15.13 -10.74 -7.73
C ASP A 37 -14.74 -11.69 -6.57
N ILE A 38 -14.71 -11.17 -5.34
CA ILE A 38 -14.44 -11.99 -4.15
C ILE A 38 -15.55 -13.00 -3.90
N LEU A 39 -16.84 -12.65 -4.10
CA LEU A 39 -17.95 -13.59 -3.99
C LEU A 39 -17.85 -14.74 -5.00
N GLU A 40 -17.44 -14.46 -6.24
CA GLU A 40 -17.22 -15.49 -7.24
C GLU A 40 -16.07 -16.45 -6.84
N LEU A 41 -14.99 -15.91 -6.31
CA LEU A 41 -13.89 -16.71 -5.80
C LEU A 41 -14.29 -17.53 -4.56
N GLN A 42 -15.16 -17.01 -3.70
CA GLN A 42 -15.74 -17.80 -2.60
C GLN A 42 -16.57 -18.98 -3.09
N ASN A 43 -17.33 -18.83 -4.20
CA ASN A 43 -18.05 -19.95 -4.82
C ASN A 43 -17.10 -21.04 -5.31
N LYS A 44 -16.00 -20.64 -5.96
CA LYS A 44 -14.94 -21.57 -6.39
C LYS A 44 -14.29 -22.24 -5.17
N PHE A 45 -14.04 -21.48 -4.10
CA PHE A 45 -13.50 -22.03 -2.87
C PHE A 45 -14.46 -23.05 -2.23
N ALA A 46 -15.76 -22.76 -2.16
CA ALA A 46 -16.77 -23.64 -1.59
C ALA A 46 -16.89 -24.98 -2.36
N SER A 47 -16.53 -25.01 -3.63
CA SER A 47 -16.55 -26.24 -4.44
C SER A 47 -15.38 -27.20 -4.14
N ILE A 48 -14.41 -26.79 -3.31
CA ILE A 48 -13.27 -27.63 -2.92
C ILE A 48 -13.74 -28.63 -1.85
N ASN A 49 -13.98 -29.87 -2.25
CA ASN A 49 -14.44 -30.97 -1.37
C ASN A 49 -13.31 -31.57 -0.50
N LYS A 50 -12.37 -30.76 -0.04
CA LYS A 50 -11.22 -31.17 0.79
C LYS A 50 -10.88 -30.07 1.79
N THR A 51 -10.27 -30.45 2.90
CA THR A 51 -9.72 -29.51 3.86
C THR A 51 -8.60 -28.68 3.23
N VAL A 52 -8.68 -27.37 3.37
CA VAL A 52 -7.66 -26.44 2.91
C VAL A 52 -6.91 -25.92 4.13
N ASP A 53 -5.64 -26.29 4.28
CA ASP A 53 -4.80 -25.86 5.40
C ASP A 53 -4.12 -24.51 5.12
N TYR A 54 -3.76 -24.27 3.87
CA TYR A 54 -3.05 -23.06 3.45
C TYR A 54 -3.62 -22.45 2.17
N ILE A 55 -3.59 -21.14 2.09
CA ILE A 55 -3.75 -20.36 0.87
C ILE A 55 -2.38 -19.82 0.49
N LEU A 56 -1.88 -20.20 -0.69
CA LEU A 56 -0.70 -19.60 -1.29
C LEU A 56 -1.13 -18.42 -2.16
N ALA A 57 -0.67 -17.21 -1.81
CA ALA A 57 -0.97 -15.96 -2.50
C ALA A 57 0.28 -15.51 -3.28
N ILE A 58 0.30 -15.66 -4.60
CA ILE A 58 1.41 -15.24 -5.46
C ILE A 58 0.94 -14.04 -6.28
N GLY A 59 1.39 -12.85 -5.94
CA GLY A 59 0.95 -11.63 -6.62
C GLY A 59 1.19 -10.36 -5.83
N GLY A 60 0.65 -9.26 -6.30
CA GLY A 60 0.69 -7.98 -5.59
C GLY A 60 -0.32 -7.89 -4.45
N GLY A 61 -0.50 -6.68 -3.91
CA GLY A 61 -1.42 -6.41 -2.80
C GLY A 61 -2.84 -6.91 -3.05
N SER A 62 -3.38 -6.75 -4.26
CA SER A 62 -4.73 -7.22 -4.62
C SER A 62 -4.89 -8.73 -4.44
N VAL A 63 -3.88 -9.51 -4.80
CA VAL A 63 -3.88 -10.99 -4.62
C VAL A 63 -3.82 -11.34 -3.14
N THR A 64 -2.94 -10.69 -2.39
CA THR A 64 -2.80 -10.94 -0.95
C THR A 64 -4.06 -10.52 -0.20
N ASP A 65 -4.68 -9.39 -0.55
CA ASP A 65 -5.93 -8.91 0.06
C ASP A 65 -7.10 -9.86 -0.25
N THR A 66 -7.20 -10.33 -1.49
CA THR A 66 -8.19 -11.36 -1.88
C THR A 66 -7.97 -12.66 -1.08
N ALA A 67 -6.73 -13.11 -0.95
CA ALA A 67 -6.41 -14.30 -0.17
C ALA A 67 -6.81 -14.15 1.29
N LYS A 68 -6.60 -12.97 1.89
CA LYS A 68 -7.05 -12.66 3.26
C LYS A 68 -8.57 -12.66 3.38
N ALA A 69 -9.29 -12.11 2.39
CA ALA A 69 -10.75 -12.14 2.39
C ALA A 69 -11.29 -13.56 2.31
N ILE A 70 -10.74 -14.39 1.42
CA ILE A 70 -11.09 -15.82 1.34
C ILE A 70 -10.72 -16.56 2.64
N ALA A 71 -9.54 -16.30 3.19
CA ALA A 71 -9.10 -16.91 4.45
C ALA A 71 -10.03 -16.56 5.62
N ALA A 72 -10.49 -15.31 5.68
CA ALA A 72 -11.37 -14.80 6.74
C ALA A 72 -12.78 -15.38 6.65
N PHE A 73 -13.36 -15.34 5.47
CA PHE A 73 -14.79 -15.61 5.28
C PHE A 73 -15.06 -17.01 4.71
N ARG A 74 -14.04 -17.66 4.13
CA ARG A 74 -14.13 -19.03 3.56
C ARG A 74 -15.30 -19.13 2.57
N ASP A 75 -16.18 -20.09 2.79
CA ASP A 75 -17.41 -20.35 2.04
C ASP A 75 -18.64 -19.56 2.54
N LYS A 76 -18.47 -18.72 3.57
CA LYS A 76 -19.56 -17.99 4.22
C LYS A 76 -19.76 -16.63 3.56
N GLN A 77 -20.47 -16.60 2.47
CA GLN A 77 -20.77 -15.37 1.71
C GLN A 77 -21.57 -14.35 2.51
N GLU A 78 -22.40 -14.81 3.43
CA GLU A 78 -23.17 -13.95 4.32
C GLU A 78 -22.25 -13.08 5.21
N TYR A 79 -21.09 -13.59 5.63
CA TYR A 79 -20.15 -12.82 6.46
C TYR A 79 -19.47 -11.72 5.65
N LEU A 80 -19.07 -12.00 4.40
CA LEU A 80 -18.54 -11.00 3.50
C LEU A 80 -19.61 -9.95 3.14
N THR A 81 -20.84 -10.38 2.86
CA THR A 81 -21.96 -9.49 2.56
C THR A 81 -22.31 -8.60 3.77
N ASP A 82 -22.36 -9.15 4.96
CA ASP A 82 -22.59 -8.41 6.19
C ASP A 82 -21.50 -7.37 6.43
N PHE A 83 -20.24 -7.71 6.21
CA PHE A 83 -19.14 -6.77 6.32
C PHE A 83 -19.23 -5.64 5.29
N VAL A 84 -19.40 -5.99 4.01
CA VAL A 84 -19.35 -4.99 2.92
C VAL A 84 -20.63 -4.16 2.81
N ARG A 85 -21.80 -4.80 2.83
CA ARG A 85 -23.08 -4.17 2.54
C ARG A 85 -23.80 -3.65 3.79
N ASN A 86 -23.67 -4.37 4.90
CA ASN A 86 -24.35 -4.05 6.15
C ASN A 86 -23.44 -3.36 7.17
N LYS A 87 -22.16 -3.09 6.81
CA LYS A 87 -21.15 -2.43 7.65
C LYS A 87 -21.00 -3.05 9.04
N LYS A 88 -21.22 -4.36 9.16
CA LYS A 88 -21.01 -5.09 10.39
C LYS A 88 -19.52 -5.34 10.61
N ASN A 89 -19.12 -5.50 11.86
CA ASN A 89 -17.76 -5.95 12.17
C ASN A 89 -17.48 -7.30 11.49
N PRO A 90 -16.26 -7.51 10.96
CA PRO A 90 -15.93 -8.74 10.27
C PRO A 90 -16.00 -9.93 11.22
N LYS A 91 -16.78 -10.95 10.88
CA LYS A 91 -16.82 -12.21 11.59
C LYS A 91 -15.77 -13.16 11.03
N VAL A 92 -14.65 -13.29 11.73
CA VAL A 92 -13.51 -14.12 11.33
C VAL A 92 -13.41 -15.31 12.30
N GLU A 93 -13.76 -16.49 11.81
CA GLU A 93 -13.75 -17.74 12.58
C GLU A 93 -12.79 -18.74 11.92
N ASN A 94 -11.77 -19.15 12.66
CA ASN A 94 -10.77 -20.13 12.20
C ASN A 94 -10.25 -19.83 10.77
N PRO A 95 -9.62 -18.67 10.55
CA PRO A 95 -9.14 -18.28 9.22
C PRO A 95 -8.10 -19.29 8.72
N ILE A 96 -8.08 -19.48 7.41
CA ILE A 96 -7.07 -20.31 6.76
C ILE A 96 -5.72 -19.61 6.83
N LYS A 97 -4.66 -20.34 7.06
CA LYS A 97 -3.29 -19.81 7.06
C LYS A 97 -2.87 -19.36 5.67
N ILE A 98 -2.12 -18.27 5.59
CA ILE A 98 -1.69 -17.67 4.32
C ILE A 98 -0.17 -17.74 4.22
N ILE A 99 0.32 -18.18 3.07
CA ILE A 99 1.71 -18.00 2.65
C ILE A 99 1.68 -16.97 1.52
N ALA A 100 2.27 -15.81 1.74
CA ALA A 100 2.29 -14.72 0.76
C ALA A 100 3.63 -14.64 0.04
N ILE A 101 3.58 -14.55 -1.29
CA ILE A 101 4.74 -14.36 -2.16
C ILE A 101 4.47 -13.11 -3.00
N PRO A 102 4.86 -11.91 -2.52
CA PRO A 102 4.58 -10.66 -3.23
C PRO A 102 5.42 -10.55 -4.50
N THR A 103 4.76 -10.14 -5.59
CA THR A 103 5.40 -9.85 -6.88
C THR A 103 5.55 -8.35 -7.13
N THR A 104 5.14 -7.53 -6.16
CA THR A 104 5.31 -6.07 -6.15
C THR A 104 5.93 -5.63 -4.84
N SER A 105 6.69 -4.53 -4.88
CA SER A 105 7.29 -3.91 -3.69
C SER A 105 6.59 -2.58 -3.44
N GLY A 106 5.54 -2.56 -2.60
CA GLY A 106 4.76 -1.34 -2.35
C GLY A 106 3.80 -1.49 -1.17
N THR A 107 2.72 -2.23 -1.36
CA THR A 107 1.62 -2.32 -0.39
C THR A 107 1.97 -2.98 0.93
N SER A 108 3.02 -3.82 0.96
CA SER A 108 3.40 -4.65 2.11
C SER A 108 2.23 -5.44 2.72
N SER A 109 1.24 -5.83 1.88
CA SER A 109 0.07 -6.56 2.38
C SER A 109 0.47 -7.88 3.05
N GLU A 110 1.57 -8.50 2.64
CA GLU A 110 2.13 -9.71 3.24
C GLU A 110 2.59 -9.53 4.71
N LEU A 111 2.76 -8.27 5.16
CA LEU A 111 3.22 -7.92 6.51
C LEU A 111 2.15 -7.23 7.36
N THR A 112 0.91 -7.17 6.88
CA THR A 112 -0.22 -6.54 7.58
C THR A 112 -1.34 -7.54 7.84
N CYS A 113 -2.22 -7.20 8.78
CA CYS A 113 -3.45 -7.95 9.06
C CYS A 113 -4.69 -7.33 8.39
N TRP A 114 -4.47 -6.47 7.38
CA TRP A 114 -5.54 -5.79 6.64
C TRP A 114 -5.68 -6.33 5.24
N ALA A 115 -6.90 -6.21 4.72
CA ALA A 115 -7.20 -6.43 3.32
C ALA A 115 -8.14 -5.32 2.84
N THR A 116 -7.83 -4.76 1.68
CA THR A 116 -8.70 -3.79 1.02
C THR A 116 -9.72 -4.52 0.17
N ILE A 117 -10.99 -4.23 0.38
CA ILE A 117 -12.11 -4.73 -0.42
C ILE A 117 -12.83 -3.51 -1.00
N TRP A 118 -13.05 -3.51 -2.30
CA TRP A 118 -13.76 -2.46 -2.99
C TRP A 118 -15.22 -2.82 -3.20
N ASP A 119 -16.08 -1.87 -3.05
CA ASP A 119 -17.47 -1.91 -3.53
C ASP A 119 -17.58 -0.84 -4.63
N LYS A 120 -17.21 -1.22 -5.86
CA LYS A 120 -17.21 -0.30 -7.01
C LYS A 120 -18.58 0.24 -7.31
N GLU A 121 -19.63 -0.52 -7.04
CA GLU A 121 -21.03 -0.10 -7.25
C GLU A 121 -21.43 1.05 -6.33
N LYS A 122 -20.92 1.09 -5.10
CA LYS A 122 -21.17 2.15 -4.12
C LYS A 122 -20.02 3.14 -3.96
N ASN A 123 -19.00 3.09 -4.82
CA ASN A 123 -17.79 3.89 -4.72
C ASN A 123 -17.18 3.87 -3.31
N ASN A 124 -17.14 2.69 -2.69
CA ASN A 124 -16.69 2.54 -1.31
C ASN A 124 -15.46 1.65 -1.23
N LYS A 125 -14.56 2.00 -0.31
CA LYS A 125 -13.37 1.23 0.04
C LYS A 125 -13.49 0.78 1.49
N LEU A 126 -13.44 -0.53 1.71
CA LEU A 126 -13.49 -1.12 3.04
C LEU A 126 -12.13 -1.73 3.39
N SER A 127 -11.78 -1.66 4.66
CA SER A 127 -10.58 -2.30 5.19
C SER A 127 -10.99 -3.41 6.15
N LEU A 128 -10.91 -4.65 5.68
CA LEU A 128 -11.02 -5.82 6.53
C LEU A 128 -9.77 -5.88 7.43
N ALA A 129 -9.94 -5.88 8.74
CA ALA A 129 -8.83 -5.90 9.68
C ALA A 129 -9.09 -6.93 10.79
N HIS A 130 -8.20 -7.92 10.90
CA HIS A 130 -8.25 -8.87 12.01
C HIS A 130 -6.87 -9.44 12.26
N LYS A 131 -6.46 -9.52 13.54
CA LYS A 131 -5.11 -9.97 13.95
C LYS A 131 -4.69 -11.36 13.44
N THR A 132 -5.63 -12.23 13.15
CA THR A 132 -5.36 -13.58 12.62
C THR A 132 -5.14 -13.61 11.10
N LEU A 133 -5.22 -12.47 10.41
CA LEU A 133 -5.01 -12.35 8.97
C LEU A 133 -3.59 -11.95 8.57
N TYR A 134 -2.67 -11.84 9.54
CA TYR A 134 -1.24 -11.84 9.18
C TYR A 134 -0.90 -13.11 8.41
N ALA A 135 -0.12 -12.99 7.35
CA ALA A 135 0.43 -14.16 6.69
C ALA A 135 1.29 -14.96 7.68
N GLU A 136 1.14 -16.28 7.69
CA GLU A 136 2.01 -17.15 8.49
C GLU A 136 3.45 -17.10 8.01
N LYS A 137 3.62 -16.94 6.69
CA LYS A 137 4.93 -16.74 6.04
C LYS A 137 4.79 -15.71 4.91
N ALA A 138 5.77 -14.81 4.82
CA ALA A 138 6.01 -13.96 3.68
C ALA A 138 7.33 -14.36 3.02
N ILE A 139 7.30 -14.73 1.75
CA ILE A 139 8.49 -15.14 0.98
C ILE A 139 8.78 -14.02 0.00
N ILE A 140 9.88 -13.30 0.25
CA ILE A 140 10.29 -12.15 -0.55
C ILE A 140 11.41 -12.59 -1.49
N ASP A 141 11.05 -12.78 -2.76
CA ASP A 141 12.00 -13.12 -3.82
C ASP A 141 12.03 -12.00 -4.86
N PRO A 142 13.10 -11.18 -4.90
CA PRO A 142 13.20 -10.09 -5.88
C PRO A 142 13.24 -10.58 -7.34
N SER A 143 13.59 -11.82 -7.60
CA SER A 143 13.67 -12.36 -8.96
C SER A 143 12.30 -12.43 -9.64
N ILE A 144 11.24 -12.70 -8.89
CA ILE A 144 9.87 -12.72 -9.42
C ILE A 144 9.29 -11.31 -9.68
N MET A 145 10.00 -10.26 -9.23
CA MET A 145 9.62 -8.86 -9.45
C MET A 145 10.36 -8.23 -10.64
N ILE A 146 11.23 -9.00 -11.32
CA ILE A 146 12.17 -8.47 -12.33
C ILE A 146 11.45 -7.92 -13.57
N ASP A 147 10.29 -8.48 -13.92
CA ASP A 147 9.52 -8.10 -15.10
C ASP A 147 8.50 -7.00 -14.84
N LYS A 148 8.48 -6.44 -13.63
CA LYS A 148 7.56 -5.36 -13.29
C LYS A 148 7.83 -4.10 -14.12
N PRO A 149 6.82 -3.53 -14.82
CA PRO A 149 7.00 -2.38 -15.71
C PRO A 149 7.35 -1.10 -14.92
N LEU A 150 7.90 -0.09 -15.63
CA LEU A 150 8.39 1.16 -15.04
C LEU A 150 7.34 1.87 -14.20
N GLY A 151 6.17 2.14 -14.77
CA GLY A 151 5.11 2.88 -14.05
C GLY A 151 4.69 2.18 -12.75
N LEU A 152 4.55 0.84 -12.78
CA LEU A 152 4.23 0.07 -11.57
C LEU A 152 5.40 0.04 -10.58
N THR A 153 6.65 0.00 -11.07
CA THR A 153 7.85 0.05 -10.23
C THR A 153 7.91 1.38 -9.47
N ILE A 154 7.72 2.50 -10.17
CA ILE A 154 7.71 3.84 -9.56
C ILE A 154 6.55 3.96 -8.57
N SER A 155 5.32 3.68 -9.01
CA SER A 155 4.14 3.82 -8.15
C SER A 155 4.26 2.99 -6.87
N THR A 156 4.67 1.71 -6.95
CA THR A 156 4.79 0.87 -5.75
C THR A 156 5.96 1.27 -4.86
N GLY A 157 7.09 1.70 -5.42
CA GLY A 157 8.21 2.23 -4.63
C GLY A 157 7.83 3.50 -3.87
N LEU A 158 7.06 4.38 -4.50
CA LEU A 158 6.52 5.59 -3.88
C LEU A 158 5.47 5.29 -2.80
N ASP A 159 4.67 4.25 -2.97
CA ASP A 159 3.75 3.77 -1.95
C ASP A 159 4.51 3.30 -0.69
N ALA A 160 5.59 2.55 -0.87
CA ALA A 160 6.47 2.16 0.24
C ALA A 160 7.13 3.38 0.93
N LEU A 161 7.52 4.41 0.16
CA LEU A 161 8.02 5.67 0.74
C LEU A 161 6.94 6.37 1.55
N SER A 162 5.71 6.43 1.03
CA SER A 162 4.57 7.03 1.75
C SER A 162 4.28 6.29 3.05
N HIS A 163 4.23 4.97 3.03
CA HIS A 163 4.05 4.14 4.22
C HIS A 163 5.12 4.41 5.29
N SER A 164 6.38 4.50 4.87
CA SER A 164 7.48 4.73 5.79
C SER A 164 7.45 6.14 6.38
N MET A 165 7.32 7.18 5.57
CA MET A 165 7.28 8.55 6.07
C MET A 165 6.05 8.81 6.95
N GLU A 166 4.88 8.28 6.58
CA GLU A 166 3.66 8.39 7.40
C GLU A 166 3.78 7.69 8.76
N SER A 167 4.65 6.69 8.87
CA SER A 167 4.94 6.05 10.16
C SER A 167 5.75 6.92 11.12
N ILE A 168 6.38 8.01 10.64
CA ILE A 168 7.18 8.92 11.46
C ILE A 168 6.30 10.02 12.06
N TRP A 169 5.44 10.64 11.25
CA TRP A 169 4.52 11.69 11.71
C TRP A 169 3.14 11.17 12.12
N ASN A 170 3.14 10.03 12.77
CA ASN A 170 1.94 9.32 13.19
C ASN A 170 1.78 9.33 14.71
N VAL A 171 0.56 9.49 15.20
CA VAL A 171 0.26 9.45 16.65
C VAL A 171 0.67 8.12 17.31
N ASN A 172 0.79 7.04 16.53
CA ASN A 172 1.22 5.72 16.99
C ASN A 172 2.73 5.47 16.76
N ALA A 173 3.48 6.48 16.29
CA ALA A 173 4.91 6.34 16.04
C ALA A 173 5.67 5.96 17.33
N ASN A 174 6.59 5.02 17.21
CA ASN A 174 7.42 4.56 18.30
C ASN A 174 8.86 4.33 17.80
N PRO A 175 9.85 4.14 18.67
CA PRO A 175 11.24 3.98 18.25
C PRO A 175 11.49 2.84 17.28
N VAL A 176 10.75 1.72 17.40
CA VAL A 176 10.89 0.56 16.50
C VAL A 176 10.33 0.87 15.12
N SER A 177 9.09 1.38 15.05
CA SER A 177 8.50 1.78 13.77
C SER A 177 9.32 2.86 13.07
N ALA A 178 9.85 3.83 13.83
CA ALA A 178 10.68 4.89 13.28
C ALA A 178 12.01 4.38 12.70
N ALA A 179 12.68 3.43 13.37
CA ALA A 179 13.93 2.84 12.86
C ALA A 179 13.69 2.16 11.49
N HIS A 180 12.62 1.38 11.38
CA HIS A 180 12.23 0.77 10.11
C HIS A 180 11.84 1.81 9.06
N ALA A 181 11.07 2.83 9.43
CA ALA A 181 10.62 3.89 8.53
C ALA A 181 11.80 4.70 7.95
N ILE A 182 12.75 5.10 8.78
CA ILE A 182 13.96 5.82 8.35
C ILE A 182 14.75 4.97 7.36
N HIS A 183 15.00 3.71 7.70
CA HIS A 183 15.76 2.81 6.82
C HIS A 183 15.05 2.58 5.48
N ALA A 184 13.74 2.33 5.49
CA ALA A 184 12.94 2.17 4.29
C ALA A 184 12.97 3.42 3.39
N SER A 185 12.81 4.60 3.98
CA SER A 185 12.83 5.86 3.24
C SER A 185 14.19 6.09 2.55
N LYS A 186 15.30 5.88 3.26
CA LYS A 186 16.65 5.98 2.67
C LYS A 186 16.82 5.01 1.50
N LEU A 187 16.43 3.74 1.67
CA LEU A 187 16.54 2.74 0.60
C LEU A 187 15.74 3.14 -0.64
N VAL A 188 14.52 3.67 -0.48
CA VAL A 188 13.72 4.12 -1.63
C VAL A 188 14.37 5.31 -2.31
N LEU A 189 14.74 6.35 -1.55
CA LEU A 189 15.34 7.57 -2.08
C LEU A 189 16.64 7.30 -2.86
N GLU A 190 17.47 6.38 -2.38
CA GLU A 190 18.73 6.02 -3.01
C GLU A 190 18.56 5.12 -4.24
N ASN A 191 17.64 4.17 -4.20
CA ASN A 191 17.60 3.08 -5.17
C ASN A 191 16.48 3.20 -6.21
N LEU A 192 15.37 3.87 -5.94
CA LEU A 192 14.25 3.92 -6.88
C LEU A 192 14.59 4.69 -8.18
N PRO A 193 15.29 5.84 -8.15
CA PRO A 193 15.69 6.52 -9.38
C PRO A 193 16.70 5.72 -10.21
N LEU A 194 17.53 4.93 -9.57
CA LEU A 194 18.47 4.04 -10.26
C LEU A 194 17.73 2.85 -10.88
N LEU A 195 16.80 2.25 -10.14
CA LEU A 195 15.98 1.16 -10.64
C LEU A 195 15.08 1.59 -11.80
N ALA A 196 14.57 2.82 -11.79
CA ALA A 196 13.79 3.36 -12.89
C ALA A 196 14.57 3.40 -14.21
N LYS A 197 15.90 3.52 -14.15
CA LYS A 197 16.80 3.52 -15.32
C LYS A 197 17.27 2.12 -15.71
N ASP A 198 17.26 1.17 -14.79
CA ASP A 198 17.71 -0.22 -15.00
C ASP A 198 16.78 -1.23 -14.30
N LEU A 199 15.61 -1.44 -14.90
CA LEU A 199 14.53 -2.27 -14.34
C LEU A 199 14.91 -3.74 -14.13
N LYS A 200 15.95 -4.22 -14.81
CA LYS A 200 16.43 -5.61 -14.73
C LYS A 200 17.53 -5.81 -13.69
N ASN A 201 17.92 -4.76 -12.99
CA ASN A 201 18.94 -4.83 -11.96
C ASN A 201 18.43 -5.50 -10.69
N ILE A 202 18.81 -6.76 -10.52
CA ILE A 202 18.35 -7.57 -9.39
C ILE A 202 18.78 -7.01 -8.03
N LYS A 203 19.92 -6.33 -7.94
CA LYS A 203 20.39 -5.71 -6.71
C LYS A 203 19.50 -4.53 -6.32
N LEU A 204 19.16 -3.68 -7.27
CA LEU A 204 18.25 -2.56 -7.05
C LEU A 204 16.82 -3.06 -6.73
N ARG A 205 16.35 -4.11 -7.41
CA ARG A 205 15.07 -4.79 -7.08
C ARG A 205 15.08 -5.29 -5.63
N SER A 206 16.17 -5.94 -5.22
CA SER A 206 16.35 -6.42 -3.85
C SER A 206 16.30 -5.29 -2.82
N ASN A 207 16.99 -4.18 -3.10
CA ASN A 207 16.99 -3.02 -2.21
C ASN A 207 15.58 -2.41 -2.05
N ILE A 208 14.81 -2.29 -3.16
CA ILE A 208 13.42 -1.81 -3.09
C ILE A 208 12.49 -2.82 -2.41
N ALA A 209 12.70 -4.13 -2.61
CA ALA A 209 11.96 -5.15 -1.88
C ALA A 209 12.23 -5.06 -0.36
N GLN A 210 13.49 -4.88 0.04
CA GLN A 210 13.84 -4.63 1.45
C GLN A 210 13.19 -3.36 1.99
N ALA A 211 13.21 -2.27 1.23
CA ALA A 211 12.54 -1.03 1.61
C ALA A 211 11.05 -1.27 1.87
N CYS A 212 10.38 -2.02 1.00
CA CYS A 212 8.97 -2.38 1.16
C CYS A 212 8.73 -3.20 2.45
N VAL A 213 9.60 -4.17 2.75
CA VAL A 213 9.53 -4.95 4.01
C VAL A 213 9.65 -4.03 5.23
N HIS A 214 10.64 -3.15 5.25
CA HIS A 214 10.83 -2.21 6.36
C HIS A 214 9.66 -1.22 6.47
N ALA A 215 9.14 -0.69 5.37
CA ALA A 215 7.95 0.14 5.36
C ALA A 215 6.74 -0.62 5.94
N GLY A 216 6.56 -1.88 5.53
CA GLY A 216 5.52 -2.77 6.05
C GLY A 216 5.61 -2.98 7.57
N LEU A 217 6.81 -3.27 8.08
CA LEU A 217 7.05 -3.42 9.52
C LEU A 217 6.79 -2.12 10.30
N ALA A 218 7.05 -0.96 9.69
CA ALA A 218 6.74 0.33 10.30
C ALA A 218 5.22 0.55 10.36
N PHE A 219 4.54 0.61 9.20
CA PHE A 219 3.15 1.05 9.15
C PHE A 219 2.15 -0.01 9.62
N SER A 220 2.50 -1.29 9.64
CA SER A 220 1.64 -2.31 10.25
C SER A 220 1.41 -2.07 11.75
N ASN A 221 2.27 -1.31 12.39
CA ASN A 221 2.14 -0.88 13.79
C ASN A 221 1.49 0.49 13.93
N THR A 222 1.77 1.43 13.02
CA THR A 222 1.31 2.82 13.13
C THR A 222 0.04 3.11 12.37
N LYS A 223 -0.29 2.30 11.35
CA LYS A 223 -1.24 2.60 10.28
C LYS A 223 -0.75 3.75 9.41
N THR A 224 -1.49 4.07 8.33
CA THR A 224 -1.23 5.22 7.47
C THR A 224 -1.86 6.49 8.04
N ALA A 225 -1.51 7.65 7.49
CA ALA A 225 -1.95 8.94 7.97
C ALA A 225 -2.55 9.82 6.85
N ILE A 226 -2.18 11.09 6.81
CA ILE A 226 -2.82 12.12 5.98
C ILE A 226 -2.60 11.94 4.47
N ALA A 227 -1.39 11.54 4.03
CA ALA A 227 -1.08 11.40 2.61
C ALA A 227 -1.92 10.30 1.95
N HIS A 228 -2.07 9.16 2.61
CA HIS A 228 -2.98 8.11 2.16
C HIS A 228 -4.45 8.55 2.17
N ASN A 229 -4.87 9.34 3.18
CA ASN A 229 -6.25 9.80 3.21
C ASN A 229 -6.57 10.77 2.07
N LEU A 230 -5.64 11.64 1.70
CA LEU A 230 -5.72 12.50 0.53
C LEU A 230 -5.76 11.71 -0.79
N SER A 231 -5.07 10.57 -0.85
CA SER A 231 -4.90 9.80 -2.09
C SER A 231 -6.18 9.12 -2.59
N TYR A 232 -7.11 8.76 -1.72
CA TYR A 232 -8.28 7.94 -2.12
C TYR A 232 -9.19 8.62 -3.13
N PRO A 233 -9.69 9.85 -2.90
CA PRO A 233 -10.50 10.53 -3.90
C PRO A 233 -9.71 10.82 -5.18
N ILE A 234 -8.41 11.06 -5.08
CA ILE A 234 -7.54 11.30 -6.23
C ILE A 234 -7.41 10.04 -7.10
N THR A 235 -7.16 8.89 -6.47
CA THR A 235 -7.10 7.61 -7.19
C THR A 235 -8.45 7.25 -7.81
N LEU A 236 -9.54 7.36 -7.04
CA LEU A 236 -10.87 6.92 -7.47
C LEU A 236 -11.45 7.81 -8.59
N LYS A 237 -11.34 9.13 -8.43
CA LYS A 237 -12.00 10.08 -9.33
C LYS A 237 -11.14 10.50 -10.50
N TYR A 238 -9.84 10.62 -10.30
CA TYR A 238 -8.91 11.10 -11.33
C TYR A 238 -8.06 10.00 -11.96
N GLY A 239 -8.17 8.75 -11.48
CA GLY A 239 -7.46 7.60 -12.05
C GLY A 239 -5.94 7.64 -11.85
N ILE A 240 -5.45 8.48 -10.94
CA ILE A 240 -4.01 8.53 -10.61
C ILE A 240 -3.62 7.26 -9.88
N GLN A 241 -2.51 6.65 -10.27
CA GLN A 241 -2.01 5.45 -9.62
C GLN A 241 -1.81 5.70 -8.12
N HIS A 242 -2.21 4.75 -7.28
CA HIS A 242 -2.31 4.91 -5.83
C HIS A 242 -1.00 5.41 -5.20
N GLY A 243 0.14 4.79 -5.52
CA GLY A 243 1.41 5.22 -4.94
C GLY A 243 1.84 6.64 -5.35
N ILE A 244 1.49 7.08 -6.56
CA ILE A 244 1.68 8.47 -6.98
C ILE A 244 0.74 9.39 -6.19
N ALA A 245 -0.53 9.01 -6.07
CA ALA A 245 -1.52 9.79 -5.31
C ALA A 245 -1.19 9.90 -3.82
N CYS A 246 -0.54 8.89 -3.22
CA CYS A 246 -0.06 8.95 -1.84
C CYS A 246 1.20 9.81 -1.67
N SER A 247 2.05 9.88 -2.71
CA SER A 247 3.38 10.44 -2.55
C SER A 247 3.52 11.90 -2.98
N PHE A 248 2.71 12.39 -3.93
CA PHE A 248 2.88 13.75 -4.45
C PHE A 248 2.73 14.85 -3.38
N THR A 249 2.06 14.58 -2.27
CA THR A 249 1.91 15.50 -1.14
C THR A 249 3.01 15.36 -0.09
N LEU A 250 3.86 14.33 -0.15
CA LEU A 250 4.90 14.10 0.87
C LEU A 250 5.85 15.29 1.07
N PRO A 251 6.29 16.02 0.03
CA PRO A 251 7.11 17.22 0.23
C PRO A 251 6.39 18.27 1.10
N ILE A 252 5.09 18.47 0.84
CA ILE A 252 4.24 19.44 1.55
C ILE A 252 4.04 19.01 3.01
N VAL A 253 3.73 17.71 3.23
CA VAL A 253 3.58 17.15 4.58
C VAL A 253 4.89 17.28 5.35
N THR A 254 6.04 16.96 4.74
CA THR A 254 7.36 17.12 5.36
C THR A 254 7.59 18.56 5.82
N ARG A 255 7.31 19.54 4.95
CA ARG A 255 7.47 20.95 5.29
C ARG A 255 6.51 21.38 6.40
N SER A 256 5.28 20.87 6.42
CA SER A 256 4.27 21.20 7.42
C SER A 256 4.61 20.69 8.82
N MET A 257 5.62 19.82 8.95
CA MET A 257 6.09 19.29 10.24
C MET A 257 7.10 20.18 10.96
N VAL A 258 7.57 21.26 10.33
CA VAL A 258 8.51 22.21 10.95
C VAL A 258 7.91 22.77 12.24
N GLY A 259 8.59 22.52 13.38
CA GLY A 259 8.20 22.99 14.69
C GLY A 259 6.95 22.33 15.30
N VAL A 260 6.43 21.26 14.70
CA VAL A 260 5.22 20.55 15.19
C VAL A 260 5.56 19.58 16.31
N ASP A 261 6.53 18.71 16.09
CA ASP A 261 6.98 17.70 17.06
C ASP A 261 8.47 17.46 16.89
N LYS A 262 9.23 17.75 17.93
CA LYS A 262 10.71 17.66 17.90
C LYS A 262 11.20 16.25 17.56
N THR A 263 10.57 15.23 18.11
CA THR A 263 11.00 13.83 17.88
C THR A 263 10.74 13.39 16.44
N ALA A 264 9.59 13.74 15.89
CA ALA A 264 9.27 13.46 14.48
C ALA A 264 10.19 14.25 13.54
N GLU A 265 10.47 15.51 13.87
CA GLU A 265 11.40 16.36 13.12
C GLU A 265 12.81 15.77 13.09
N GLU A 266 13.37 15.40 14.25
CA GLU A 266 14.68 14.75 14.35
C GLU A 266 14.73 13.44 13.51
N ARG A 267 13.67 12.64 13.54
CA ARG A 267 13.58 11.40 12.73
C ARG A 267 13.53 11.66 11.23
N LEU A 268 12.80 12.69 10.81
CA LEU A 268 12.74 13.10 9.39
C LEU A 268 14.09 13.66 8.93
N GLN A 269 14.77 14.44 9.76
CA GLN A 269 16.10 14.94 9.48
C GLN A 269 17.11 13.81 9.26
N LEU A 270 17.00 12.69 9.99
CA LEU A 270 17.83 11.50 9.78
C LEU A 270 17.66 10.87 8.39
N ILE A 271 16.54 11.09 7.70
CA ILE A 271 16.33 10.57 6.33
C ILE A 271 17.14 11.38 5.31
N PHE A 272 17.14 12.70 5.44
CA PHE A 272 17.66 13.63 4.44
C PHE A 272 19.00 14.25 4.82
N ASP A 273 19.44 14.05 6.06
CA ASP A 273 20.63 14.69 6.67
C ASP A 273 20.57 16.23 6.52
N ASP A 274 19.37 16.82 6.74
CA ASP A 274 19.10 18.25 6.55
C ASP A 274 17.88 18.72 7.39
N ASN A 275 17.68 20.04 7.51
CA ASN A 275 16.45 20.59 8.07
C ASN A 275 15.23 20.26 7.20
N LEU A 276 14.00 20.39 7.75
CA LEU A 276 12.79 19.96 7.05
C LEU A 276 12.43 20.84 5.84
N GLU A 277 12.82 22.12 5.85
CA GLU A 277 12.64 23.00 4.70
C GLU A 277 13.43 22.48 3.48
N ASN A 278 14.72 22.22 3.67
CA ASN A 278 15.57 21.66 2.63
C ASN A 278 15.17 20.20 2.29
N SER A 279 14.79 19.41 3.28
CA SER A 279 14.31 18.04 3.09
C SER A 279 13.09 18.00 2.17
N SER A 280 12.15 18.94 2.35
CA SER A 280 10.97 19.04 1.48
C SER A 280 11.33 19.39 0.02
N LEU A 281 12.34 20.23 -0.20
CA LEU A 281 12.86 20.54 -1.53
C LEU A 281 13.58 19.35 -2.17
N LYS A 282 14.47 18.68 -1.43
CA LYS A 282 15.13 17.44 -1.89
C LYS A 282 14.10 16.36 -2.28
N LEU A 283 13.01 16.24 -1.51
CA LEU A 283 11.95 15.30 -1.81
C LEU A 283 11.17 15.70 -3.07
N SER A 284 10.95 17.01 -3.29
CA SER A 284 10.37 17.51 -4.55
C SER A 284 11.26 17.22 -5.75
N GLU A 285 12.57 17.39 -5.63
CA GLU A 285 13.54 17.05 -6.68
C GLU A 285 13.56 15.56 -6.98
N PHE A 286 13.54 14.72 -5.93
CA PHE A 286 13.41 13.27 -6.07
C PHE A 286 12.13 12.89 -6.84
N MET A 287 10.97 13.45 -6.46
CA MET A 287 9.71 13.20 -7.16
C MET A 287 9.76 13.62 -8.64
N ARG A 288 10.32 14.81 -8.94
CA ARG A 288 10.49 15.26 -10.33
C ARG A 288 11.42 14.36 -11.14
N SER A 289 12.46 13.80 -10.51
CA SER A 289 13.38 12.86 -11.18
C SER A 289 12.69 11.57 -11.63
N LEU A 290 11.54 11.26 -11.04
CA LEU A 290 10.66 10.13 -11.37
C LEU A 290 9.41 10.53 -12.16
N GLU A 291 9.38 11.78 -12.66
CA GLU A 291 8.25 12.34 -13.42
C GLU A 291 6.91 12.36 -12.65
N VAL A 292 6.99 12.45 -11.32
CA VAL A 292 5.81 12.52 -10.45
C VAL A 292 5.27 13.95 -10.45
N PRO A 293 3.95 14.14 -10.69
CA PRO A 293 3.32 15.45 -10.62
C PRO A 293 3.42 16.04 -9.20
N LEU A 294 3.62 17.36 -9.09
CA LEU A 294 3.76 18.07 -7.82
C LEU A 294 2.77 19.22 -7.63
N ASN A 295 1.88 19.45 -8.58
CA ASN A 295 0.85 20.47 -8.48
C ASN A 295 -0.51 19.99 -8.98
N LEU A 296 -1.57 20.71 -8.62
CA LEU A 296 -2.94 20.32 -8.95
C LEU A 296 -3.24 20.35 -10.46
N ASN A 297 -2.58 21.23 -11.21
CA ASN A 297 -2.79 21.31 -12.65
C ASN A 297 -2.29 20.04 -13.36
N GLU A 298 -1.15 19.52 -12.93
CA GLU A 298 -0.57 18.28 -13.47
C GLU A 298 -1.47 17.06 -13.22
N ILE A 299 -2.10 16.98 -12.05
CA ILE A 299 -3.05 15.90 -11.69
C ILE A 299 -4.50 16.22 -12.11
N LYS A 300 -4.75 17.41 -12.70
CA LYS A 300 -6.05 17.88 -13.18
C LYS A 300 -7.14 17.93 -12.09
N VAL A 301 -6.77 18.25 -10.86
CA VAL A 301 -7.70 18.43 -9.74
C VAL A 301 -8.01 19.92 -9.58
N PRO A 302 -9.29 20.33 -9.67
CA PRO A 302 -9.67 21.72 -9.44
C PRO A 302 -9.38 22.14 -7.99
N VAL A 303 -8.89 23.38 -7.80
CA VAL A 303 -8.55 23.91 -6.46
C VAL A 303 -9.72 23.83 -5.46
N GLN A 304 -10.94 24.12 -5.93
CA GLN A 304 -12.12 24.02 -5.05
C GLN A 304 -12.36 22.59 -4.57
N GLU A 305 -12.15 21.63 -5.45
CA GLU A 305 -12.31 20.22 -5.08
C GLU A 305 -11.18 19.74 -4.17
N TRP A 306 -9.95 20.19 -4.44
CA TRP A 306 -8.82 19.94 -3.56
C TRP A 306 -9.09 20.42 -2.13
N ASN A 307 -9.68 21.60 -1.95
CA ASN A 307 -10.03 22.11 -0.61
C ASN A 307 -10.99 21.15 0.11
N ASN A 308 -12.01 20.65 -0.57
CA ASN A 308 -12.94 19.66 -0.01
C ASN A 308 -12.21 18.35 0.35
N ILE A 309 -11.32 17.87 -0.54
CA ILE A 309 -10.52 16.67 -0.28
C ILE A 309 -9.66 16.84 0.98
N VAL A 310 -9.03 18.00 1.15
CA VAL A 310 -8.22 18.30 2.34
C VAL A 310 -9.09 18.32 3.59
N ASP A 311 -10.26 18.99 3.54
CA ASP A 311 -11.18 19.07 4.66
C ASP A 311 -11.63 17.68 5.13
N ASP A 312 -12.07 16.86 4.20
CA ASP A 312 -12.49 15.49 4.46
C ASP A 312 -11.32 14.60 4.94
N ALA A 313 -10.13 14.80 4.38
CA ALA A 313 -8.96 14.03 4.75
C ALA A 313 -8.52 14.26 6.20
N PHE A 314 -8.54 15.51 6.67
CA PHE A 314 -8.20 15.82 8.07
C PHE A 314 -9.28 15.37 9.06
N LEU A 315 -10.54 15.28 8.67
CA LEU A 315 -11.64 14.76 9.49
C LEU A 315 -11.68 13.22 9.53
N GLY A 316 -11.13 12.56 8.53
CA GLY A 316 -11.15 11.11 8.39
C GLY A 316 -10.27 10.38 9.42
N GLU A 317 -10.53 9.07 9.61
CA GLU A 317 -9.80 8.26 10.60
C GLU A 317 -8.28 8.27 10.41
N ARG A 318 -7.80 8.21 9.15
CA ARG A 318 -6.37 8.26 8.86
C ARG A 318 -5.78 9.66 9.03
N GLY A 319 -6.55 10.71 8.74
CA GLY A 319 -6.15 12.08 9.05
C GLY A 319 -5.87 12.29 10.53
N LYS A 320 -6.66 11.65 11.41
CA LYS A 320 -6.45 11.69 12.87
C LYS A 320 -5.19 10.98 13.35
N ASN A 321 -4.58 10.15 12.51
CA ASN A 321 -3.27 9.55 12.80
C ASN A 321 -2.11 10.53 12.57
N PHE A 322 -2.34 11.62 11.86
CA PHE A 322 -1.33 12.64 11.56
C PHE A 322 -1.17 13.58 12.76
N ILE A 323 0.06 13.77 13.24
CA ILE A 323 0.37 14.65 14.39
C ILE A 323 0.44 16.15 14.01
N GLY A 324 0.54 16.46 12.70
CA GLY A 324 0.49 17.85 12.22
C GLY A 324 -0.93 18.40 12.17
N ASN A 325 -1.06 19.60 11.66
CA ASN A 325 -2.34 20.29 11.56
C ASN A 325 -2.62 20.82 10.16
N LYS A 326 -3.90 21.08 9.88
CA LYS A 326 -4.39 21.49 8.57
C LYS A 326 -3.84 22.85 8.13
N ASP A 327 -3.72 23.82 9.04
CA ASP A 327 -3.29 25.17 8.69
C ASP A 327 -1.82 25.19 8.26
N ALA A 328 -0.95 24.45 8.96
CA ALA A 328 0.44 24.27 8.58
C ALA A 328 0.56 23.54 7.22
N PHE A 329 -0.29 22.54 6.97
CA PHE A 329 -0.33 21.84 5.68
C PHE A 329 -0.73 22.78 4.54
N ILE A 330 -1.81 23.57 4.69
CA ILE A 330 -2.28 24.51 3.68
C ILE A 330 -1.23 25.61 3.42
N SER A 331 -0.61 26.14 4.48
CA SER A 331 0.45 27.14 4.36
C SER A 331 1.65 26.59 3.59
N SER A 332 2.06 25.36 3.88
CA SER A 332 3.14 24.67 3.18
C SER A 332 2.78 24.39 1.71
N ALA A 333 1.53 23.99 1.44
CA ALA A 333 1.04 23.75 0.07
C ALA A 333 1.12 25.00 -0.82
N LYS A 334 0.72 26.15 -0.27
CA LYS A 334 0.85 27.47 -0.96
C LYS A 334 2.31 27.85 -1.20
N LEU A 335 3.16 27.73 -0.17
CA LEU A 335 4.58 28.03 -0.25
C LEU A 335 5.31 27.17 -1.32
N MET A 336 4.91 25.93 -1.46
CA MET A 336 5.52 24.98 -2.41
C MET A 336 4.87 25.00 -3.80
N GLY A 337 3.88 25.87 -4.03
CA GLY A 337 3.27 26.04 -5.35
C GLY A 337 2.39 24.87 -5.78
N LEU A 338 1.67 24.23 -4.85
CA LEU A 338 0.72 23.18 -5.18
C LEU A 338 -0.43 23.72 -6.04
N PHE A 339 -0.84 24.98 -5.80
CA PHE A 339 -1.93 25.69 -6.52
C PHE A 339 -1.70 27.20 -6.50
#